data_0b7cad855385201a2d20f3365102ddff
#
_entry.id   0b7cad855385201a2d20f3365102ddff
#
_cell.length_a   1.000
_cell.length_b   1.000
_cell.length_c   1.000
_cell.angle_alpha   90.00
_cell.angle_beta   90.00
_cell.angle_gamma   90.00
#
_symmetry.space_group_name_H-M   'P 1'
#
loop_
_entity.id
_entity.type
_entity.pdbx_description
1 polymer ?
#
loop_
_entity_poly.entity_id
_entity_poly.type
_entity_poly.pdbx_seq_one_letter_code
_entity_poly.pdbx_strand_id
1 'polypeptide(L)'
;CHDILDPVAGAFQNRSNSGVYRLTDWYPGMQHPGLDGTLLPMAETYRALPWLAQQVMTDERFALQTVRTLYKGLTGQEPLNVPEANLSPEAFAAKMLAFNEEAKVFQDIKDNFVADDYNLKTLIKELILSPYFRALALDEEVEAELELAHAQTGSARLLTPEMLHRKMEATLIFPWMNFGNQRSKLLSRGDFLYFYGGINSNTITKRMTEPNGIIASVSTRMANEMACYLTAFDFTREVPER
;
A
#
# COMPACT_ATOMS: atom_id res chain seq x y z
N CYS A 1 16.62 2.12 17.46
CA CYS A 1 16.54 2.42 16.00
C CYS A 1 17.93 2.65 15.42
N HIS A 2 18.78 3.46 16.07
CA HIS A 2 20.11 3.78 15.55
C HIS A 2 21.01 2.55 15.41
N ASP A 3 20.98 1.63 16.37
CA ASP A 3 21.79 0.40 16.32
C ASP A 3 21.51 -0.48 15.09
N ILE A 4 20.32 -0.34 14.50
CA ILE A 4 19.90 -1.11 13.30
C ILE A 4 20.09 -0.28 12.04
N LEU A 5 19.68 0.99 12.04
CA LEU A 5 19.64 1.82 10.85
C LEU A 5 20.98 2.42 10.45
N ASP A 6 21.82 2.79 11.43
CA ASP A 6 23.09 3.44 11.16
C ASP A 6 24.10 2.54 10.43
N PRO A 7 24.22 1.23 10.76
CA PRO A 7 25.05 0.33 9.96
C PRO A 7 24.57 0.17 8.51
N VAL A 8 23.25 0.13 8.27
CA VAL A 8 22.69 0.11 6.92
C VAL A 8 23.00 1.41 6.18
N ALA A 9 22.81 2.56 6.85
CA ALA A 9 23.17 3.86 6.31
C ALA A 9 24.68 3.97 5.98
N GLY A 10 25.51 3.29 6.76
CA GLY A 10 26.95 3.17 6.52
C GLY A 10 27.29 2.68 5.10
N ALA A 11 26.50 1.79 4.53
CA ALA A 11 26.72 1.28 3.18
C ALA A 11 26.57 2.32 2.07
N PHE A 12 25.89 3.44 2.33
CA PHE A 12 25.67 4.52 1.35
C PHE A 12 26.71 5.63 1.41
N GLN A 13 27.64 5.58 2.37
CA GLN A 13 28.58 6.67 2.64
C GLN A 13 29.64 6.88 1.54
N ASN A 14 29.80 5.95 0.62
CA ASN A 14 30.63 6.14 -0.58
C ASN A 14 30.01 7.13 -1.59
N ARG A 15 28.81 7.68 -1.30
CA ARG A 15 28.19 8.69 -2.13
C ARG A 15 28.07 10.03 -1.40
N SER A 16 28.39 11.11 -2.10
CA SER A 16 28.18 12.46 -1.58
C SER A 16 26.68 12.83 -1.63
N ASN A 17 26.31 13.91 -0.95
CA ASN A 17 24.96 14.47 -1.03
C ASN A 17 24.53 14.87 -2.45
N SER A 18 25.52 15.10 -3.34
CA SER A 18 25.31 15.35 -4.77
C SER A 18 25.28 14.07 -5.63
N GLY A 19 25.33 12.90 -5.01
CA GLY A 19 25.32 11.60 -5.70
C GLY A 19 26.64 11.17 -6.32
N VAL A 20 27.70 11.96 -6.17
CA VAL A 20 29.02 11.62 -6.69
C VAL A 20 29.62 10.46 -5.88
N TYR A 21 30.11 9.45 -6.59
CA TYR A 21 30.77 8.30 -5.97
C TYR A 21 32.20 8.70 -5.50
N ARG A 22 32.53 8.28 -4.26
CA ARG A 22 33.85 8.51 -3.67
C ARG A 22 34.59 7.17 -3.59
N LEU A 23 35.66 7.05 -4.32
CA LEU A 23 36.42 5.81 -4.39
C LEU A 23 37.24 5.50 -3.13
N THR A 24 37.66 6.52 -2.39
CA THR A 24 38.72 6.36 -1.38
C THR A 24 38.46 7.03 -0.03
N ASP A 25 37.41 7.86 0.09
CA ASP A 25 37.27 8.70 1.27
C ASP A 25 36.17 8.15 2.20
N TRP A 26 36.58 7.20 3.04
CA TRP A 26 35.82 6.85 4.22
C TRP A 26 36.09 7.91 5.29
N TYR A 27 35.08 8.67 5.66
CA TYR A 27 35.24 9.71 6.66
C TYR A 27 35.52 9.13 8.04
N PRO A 28 36.51 9.66 8.80
CA PRO A 28 36.65 9.35 10.23
C PRO A 28 35.32 9.65 10.94
N GLY A 29 34.82 8.66 11.67
CA GLY A 29 33.53 8.77 12.38
C GLY A 29 32.29 8.36 11.58
N MET A 30 32.43 7.95 10.31
CA MET A 30 31.36 7.31 9.58
C MET A 30 30.97 5.97 10.19
N GLN A 31 29.67 5.68 10.18
CA GLN A 31 29.17 4.41 10.65
C GLN A 31 29.66 3.26 9.75
N HIS A 32 30.15 2.20 10.38
CA HIS A 32 30.62 1.02 9.67
C HIS A 32 29.44 0.34 8.95
N PRO A 33 29.58 -0.04 7.66
CA PRO A 33 28.53 -0.76 6.95
C PRO A 33 28.19 -2.08 7.60
N GLY A 34 26.90 -2.33 7.81
CA GLY A 34 26.42 -3.55 8.44
C GLY A 34 24.94 -3.83 8.21
N LEU A 35 24.55 -5.07 8.45
CA LEU A 35 23.15 -5.50 8.48
C LEU A 35 23.01 -6.60 9.54
N ASP A 36 22.06 -6.45 10.45
CA ASP A 36 21.72 -7.42 11.51
C ASP A 36 22.94 -7.95 12.30
N GLY A 37 23.84 -7.06 12.68
CA GLY A 37 25.05 -7.40 13.42
C GLY A 37 26.21 -7.93 12.59
N THR A 38 26.01 -8.21 11.30
CA THR A 38 27.08 -8.54 10.36
C THR A 38 27.69 -7.25 9.81
N LEU A 39 28.99 -7.06 9.99
CA LEU A 39 29.71 -5.89 9.51
C LEU A 39 30.55 -6.25 8.28
N LEU A 40 30.59 -5.34 7.30
CA LEU A 40 31.48 -5.44 6.17
C LEU A 40 32.93 -5.17 6.61
N PRO A 41 33.92 -5.98 6.24
CA PRO A 41 35.31 -5.66 6.57
C PRO A 41 35.74 -4.29 6.05
N MET A 42 36.48 -3.53 6.86
CA MET A 42 36.92 -2.16 6.49
C MET A 42 37.69 -2.09 5.18
N ALA A 43 38.48 -3.11 4.86
CA ALA A 43 39.20 -3.20 3.61
C ALA A 43 38.28 -3.33 2.37
N GLU A 44 37.01 -3.64 2.58
CA GLU A 44 36.02 -3.91 1.52
C GLU A 44 34.93 -2.83 1.41
N THR A 45 35.09 -1.70 2.12
CA THR A 45 34.10 -0.61 2.12
C THR A 45 33.82 -0.04 0.71
N TYR A 46 34.74 -0.20 -0.24
CA TYR A 46 34.53 0.16 -1.63
C TYR A 46 33.36 -0.57 -2.30
N ARG A 47 32.97 -1.75 -1.80
CA ARG A 47 31.84 -2.54 -2.29
C ARG A 47 30.62 -2.55 -1.35
N ALA A 48 30.50 -1.56 -0.46
CA ALA A 48 29.49 -1.55 0.59
C ALA A 48 28.05 -1.70 0.06
N LEU A 49 27.68 -1.00 -1.02
CA LEU A 49 26.35 -1.11 -1.61
C LEU A 49 26.09 -2.48 -2.27
N PRO A 50 26.96 -3.02 -3.15
CA PRO A 50 26.80 -4.38 -3.65
C PRO A 50 26.73 -5.44 -2.54
N TRP A 51 27.54 -5.28 -1.49
CA TRP A 51 27.49 -6.18 -0.34
C TRP A 51 26.14 -6.07 0.39
N LEU A 52 25.66 -4.86 0.70
CA LEU A 52 24.35 -4.67 1.33
C LEU A 52 23.23 -5.26 0.48
N ALA A 53 23.26 -5.02 -0.84
CA ALA A 53 22.26 -5.60 -1.76
C ALA A 53 22.26 -7.13 -1.67
N GLN A 54 23.44 -7.75 -1.61
CA GLN A 54 23.57 -9.20 -1.48
C GLN A 54 23.03 -9.72 -0.15
N GLN A 55 23.31 -9.00 0.96
CA GLN A 55 22.74 -9.35 2.28
C GLN A 55 21.22 -9.26 2.28
N VAL A 56 20.66 -8.18 1.72
CA VAL A 56 19.21 -7.98 1.62
C VAL A 56 18.55 -9.05 0.74
N MET A 57 19.17 -9.41 -0.39
CA MET A 57 18.62 -10.43 -1.30
C MET A 57 18.55 -11.82 -0.66
N THR A 58 19.46 -12.14 0.24
CA THR A 58 19.49 -13.43 0.95
C THR A 58 18.65 -13.44 2.23
N ASP A 59 18.11 -12.30 2.63
CA ASP A 59 17.25 -12.18 3.80
C ASP A 59 15.81 -12.61 3.46
N GLU A 60 15.27 -13.54 4.23
CA GLU A 60 13.88 -14.02 4.04
C GLU A 60 12.83 -12.92 4.09
N ARG A 61 13.09 -11.84 4.87
CA ARG A 61 12.21 -10.68 4.98
C ARG A 61 12.07 -9.94 3.66
N PHE A 62 13.10 -9.93 2.80
CA PHE A 62 13.05 -9.28 1.49
C PHE A 62 11.98 -9.90 0.58
N ALA A 63 12.04 -11.22 0.41
CA ALA A 63 11.09 -11.93 -0.43
C ALA A 63 9.65 -11.82 0.12
N LEU A 64 9.46 -12.01 1.43
CA LEU A 64 8.15 -11.88 2.06
C LEU A 64 7.59 -10.45 1.96
N GLN A 65 8.43 -9.44 2.18
CA GLN A 65 8.00 -8.04 2.06
C GLN A 65 7.65 -7.67 0.60
N THR A 66 8.30 -8.29 -0.37
CA THR A 66 7.96 -8.15 -1.79
C THR A 66 6.55 -8.70 -2.06
N VAL A 67 6.22 -9.90 -1.55
CA VAL A 67 4.85 -10.47 -1.60
C VAL A 67 3.84 -9.49 -1.01
N ARG A 68 4.06 -9.03 0.21
CA ARG A 68 3.18 -8.09 0.94
C ARG A 68 2.98 -6.77 0.18
N THR A 69 4.05 -6.23 -0.39
CA THR A 69 4.00 -4.98 -1.16
C THR A 69 3.19 -5.14 -2.45
N LEU A 70 3.39 -6.23 -3.18
CA LEU A 70 2.62 -6.49 -4.40
C LEU A 70 1.16 -6.84 -4.09
N TYR A 71 0.88 -7.59 -3.02
CA TYR A 71 -0.48 -7.83 -2.55
C TYR A 71 -1.22 -6.50 -2.32
N LYS A 72 -0.62 -5.59 -1.56
CA LYS A 72 -1.18 -4.25 -1.34
C LYS A 72 -1.36 -3.48 -2.65
N GLY A 73 -0.42 -3.57 -3.56
CA GLY A 73 -0.49 -2.92 -4.88
C GLY A 73 -1.64 -3.46 -5.74
N LEU A 74 -1.87 -4.77 -5.73
CA LEU A 74 -2.90 -5.43 -6.52
C LEU A 74 -4.30 -5.30 -5.91
N THR A 75 -4.42 -5.49 -4.59
CA THR A 75 -5.71 -5.48 -3.90
C THR A 75 -6.09 -4.10 -3.38
N GLY A 76 -5.09 -3.26 -3.06
CA GLY A 76 -5.25 -2.01 -2.33
C GLY A 76 -5.55 -2.21 -0.84
N GLN A 77 -5.43 -3.43 -0.33
CA GLN A 77 -5.60 -3.75 1.07
C GLN A 77 -4.25 -3.88 1.77
N GLU A 78 -4.18 -3.49 3.04
CA GLU A 78 -2.99 -3.74 3.84
C GLU A 78 -2.92 -5.22 4.21
N PRO A 79 -1.76 -5.86 4.05
CA PRO A 79 -1.55 -7.18 4.63
C PRO A 79 -1.78 -7.18 6.14
N LEU A 80 -2.36 -8.23 6.68
CA LEU A 80 -2.59 -8.36 8.10
C LEU A 80 -1.25 -8.28 8.89
N ASN A 81 -1.33 -7.69 10.06
CA ASN A 81 -0.23 -7.64 11.02
C ASN A 81 -0.61 -8.45 12.25
N VAL A 82 0.40 -8.81 13.04
CA VAL A 82 0.19 -9.42 14.36
C VAL A 82 -0.75 -8.52 15.17
N PRO A 83 -1.84 -9.06 15.71
CA PRO A 83 -2.81 -8.28 16.49
C PRO A 83 -2.15 -7.59 17.70
N GLU A 84 -2.67 -6.42 18.04
CA GLU A 84 -2.24 -5.69 19.23
C GLU A 84 -2.69 -6.40 20.51
N ALA A 85 -1.84 -6.42 21.54
CA ALA A 85 -2.10 -7.09 22.81
C ALA A 85 -3.21 -6.45 23.67
N ASN A 86 -3.70 -5.27 23.30
CA ASN A 86 -4.76 -4.53 24.02
C ASN A 86 -6.19 -4.93 23.62
N LEU A 87 -6.34 -5.92 22.75
CA LEU A 87 -7.63 -6.45 22.33
C LEU A 87 -8.23 -7.37 23.40
N SER A 88 -9.57 -7.61 23.32
CA SER A 88 -10.16 -8.69 24.12
C SER A 88 -9.59 -10.05 23.70
N PRO A 89 -9.55 -11.05 24.60
CA PRO A 89 -9.00 -12.38 24.28
C PRO A 89 -9.65 -13.01 23.04
N GLU A 90 -10.96 -12.88 22.88
CA GLU A 90 -11.72 -13.41 21.74
C GLU A 90 -11.33 -12.68 20.44
N ALA A 91 -11.29 -11.35 20.46
CA ALA A 91 -10.90 -10.54 19.28
C ALA A 91 -9.43 -10.76 18.92
N PHE A 92 -8.56 -10.95 19.91
CA PHE A 92 -7.15 -11.28 19.67
C PHE A 92 -7.02 -12.66 19.00
N ALA A 93 -7.72 -13.68 19.52
CA ALA A 93 -7.69 -15.03 18.96
C ALA A 93 -8.20 -15.06 17.51
N ALA A 94 -9.33 -14.41 17.22
CA ALA A 94 -9.90 -14.33 15.88
C ALA A 94 -8.95 -13.65 14.90
N LYS A 95 -8.39 -12.49 15.27
CA LYS A 95 -7.43 -11.76 14.42
C LYS A 95 -6.11 -12.50 14.23
N MET A 96 -5.66 -13.22 15.27
CA MET A 96 -4.46 -14.06 15.17
C MET A 96 -4.68 -15.24 14.22
N LEU A 97 -5.86 -15.85 14.23
CA LEU A 97 -6.22 -16.90 13.28
C LEU A 97 -6.15 -16.37 11.85
N ALA A 98 -6.81 -15.24 11.57
CA ALA A 98 -6.79 -14.63 10.25
C ALA A 98 -5.37 -14.26 9.80
N PHE A 99 -4.56 -13.67 10.69
CA PHE A 99 -3.16 -13.37 10.42
C PHE A 99 -2.35 -14.62 10.06
N ASN A 100 -2.52 -15.70 10.83
CA ASN A 100 -1.79 -16.94 10.59
C ASN A 100 -2.15 -17.58 9.23
N GLU A 101 -3.44 -17.57 8.87
CA GLU A 101 -3.88 -18.12 7.58
C GLU A 101 -3.36 -17.26 6.40
N GLU A 102 -3.41 -15.92 6.48
CA GLU A 102 -2.82 -15.07 5.46
C GLU A 102 -1.30 -15.26 5.39
N ALA A 103 -0.63 -15.28 6.53
CA ALA A 103 0.82 -15.46 6.61
C ALA A 103 1.26 -16.78 5.98
N LYS A 104 0.51 -17.87 6.17
CA LYS A 104 0.78 -19.15 5.54
C LYS A 104 0.72 -19.07 4.02
N VAL A 105 -0.33 -18.47 3.46
CA VAL A 105 -0.46 -18.30 2.02
C VAL A 105 0.66 -17.41 1.46
N PHE A 106 1.01 -16.33 2.16
CA PHE A 106 2.12 -15.47 1.73
C PHE A 106 3.49 -16.16 1.83
N GLN A 107 3.64 -17.05 2.81
CA GLN A 107 4.85 -17.86 2.94
C GLN A 107 5.00 -18.83 1.75
N ASP A 108 3.92 -19.53 1.40
CA ASP A 108 3.92 -20.45 0.24
C ASP A 108 4.24 -19.70 -1.06
N ILE A 109 3.64 -18.53 -1.27
CA ILE A 109 3.91 -17.66 -2.44
C ILE A 109 5.37 -17.17 -2.42
N LYS A 110 5.89 -16.79 -1.25
CA LYS A 110 7.29 -16.39 -1.08
C LYS A 110 8.24 -17.51 -1.46
N ASP A 111 7.97 -18.73 -1.00
CA ASP A 111 8.82 -19.89 -1.26
C ASP A 111 8.86 -20.22 -2.77
N ASN A 112 7.72 -20.17 -3.44
CA ASN A 112 7.65 -20.34 -4.90
C ASN A 112 8.35 -19.21 -5.66
N PHE A 113 8.20 -17.96 -5.20
CA PHE A 113 8.89 -16.81 -5.78
C PHE A 113 10.41 -16.92 -5.69
N VAL A 114 10.93 -17.37 -4.55
CA VAL A 114 12.36 -17.62 -4.35
C VAL A 114 12.83 -18.81 -5.19
N ALA A 115 12.05 -19.90 -5.22
CA ALA A 115 12.37 -21.11 -6.01
C ALA A 115 12.41 -20.84 -7.52
N ASP A 116 11.63 -19.87 -8.01
CA ASP A 116 11.62 -19.42 -9.42
C ASP A 116 12.56 -18.22 -9.67
N ASP A 117 13.63 -18.12 -8.93
CA ASP A 117 14.69 -17.11 -9.06
C ASP A 117 14.16 -15.66 -9.06
N TYR A 118 13.28 -15.38 -8.11
CA TYR A 118 12.66 -14.05 -7.93
C TYR A 118 11.88 -13.55 -9.16
N ASN A 119 11.22 -14.44 -9.88
CA ASN A 119 10.41 -14.11 -11.05
C ASN A 119 9.11 -13.43 -10.66
N LEU A 120 9.02 -12.12 -10.90
CA LEU A 120 7.85 -11.32 -10.57
C LEU A 120 6.57 -11.78 -11.27
N LYS A 121 6.65 -12.42 -12.44
CA LYS A 121 5.46 -12.94 -13.14
C LYS A 121 4.83 -14.09 -12.37
N THR A 122 5.65 -14.98 -11.81
CA THR A 122 5.21 -16.07 -10.95
C THR A 122 4.57 -15.52 -9.70
N LEU A 123 5.20 -14.57 -9.03
CA LEU A 123 4.66 -13.92 -7.85
C LEU A 123 3.30 -13.24 -8.12
N ILE A 124 3.18 -12.45 -9.18
CA ILE A 124 1.92 -11.79 -9.55
C ILE A 124 0.83 -12.82 -9.87
N LYS A 125 1.16 -13.87 -10.62
CA LYS A 125 0.23 -14.94 -10.96
C LYS A 125 -0.32 -15.63 -9.72
N GLU A 126 0.54 -15.99 -8.76
CA GLU A 126 0.11 -16.66 -7.54
C GLU A 126 -0.72 -15.76 -6.64
N LEU A 127 -0.37 -14.48 -6.52
CA LEU A 127 -1.19 -13.51 -5.81
C LEU A 127 -2.60 -13.38 -6.42
N ILE A 128 -2.70 -13.27 -7.75
CA ILE A 128 -4.01 -13.17 -8.45
C ILE A 128 -4.83 -14.47 -8.29
N LEU A 129 -4.18 -15.62 -8.21
CA LEU A 129 -4.85 -16.90 -8.03
C LEU A 129 -5.17 -17.20 -6.56
N SER A 130 -4.62 -16.44 -5.62
CA SER A 130 -4.85 -16.64 -4.20
C SER A 130 -6.31 -16.37 -3.80
N PRO A 131 -6.81 -17.00 -2.72
CA PRO A 131 -8.13 -16.70 -2.18
C PRO A 131 -8.29 -15.22 -1.84
N TYR A 132 -7.26 -14.58 -1.33
CA TYR A 132 -7.26 -13.18 -0.88
C TYR A 132 -7.47 -12.17 -2.01
N PHE A 133 -7.08 -12.50 -3.24
CA PHE A 133 -7.37 -11.65 -4.40
C PHE A 133 -8.75 -11.98 -5.01
N ARG A 134 -9.15 -13.26 -4.97
CA ARG A 134 -10.35 -13.75 -5.67
C ARG A 134 -11.63 -13.66 -4.85
N ALA A 135 -11.53 -13.57 -3.53
CA ALA A 135 -12.69 -13.44 -2.67
C ALA A 135 -13.42 -12.11 -2.95
N LEU A 136 -14.72 -12.18 -3.20
CA LEU A 136 -15.60 -11.01 -3.33
C LEU A 136 -16.12 -10.53 -1.99
N ALA A 137 -16.50 -11.47 -1.14
CA ALA A 137 -16.99 -11.28 0.22
C ALA A 137 -16.81 -12.58 1.00
N LEU A 138 -17.11 -12.52 2.29
CA LEU A 138 -17.27 -13.72 3.13
C LEU A 138 -18.56 -14.45 2.76
N ASP A 139 -18.61 -15.75 3.01
CA ASP A 139 -19.84 -16.52 2.91
C ASP A 139 -20.83 -16.09 3.99
N GLU A 140 -22.13 -16.12 3.69
CA GLU A 140 -23.20 -15.71 4.62
C GLU A 140 -23.29 -16.59 5.88
N GLU A 141 -22.71 -17.81 5.84
CA GLU A 141 -22.70 -18.77 6.95
C GLU A 141 -21.47 -18.64 7.89
N VAL A 142 -20.65 -17.61 7.71
CA VAL A 142 -19.45 -17.42 8.55
C VAL A 142 -19.86 -17.00 9.96
N GLU A 143 -19.32 -17.69 10.97
CA GLU A 143 -19.54 -17.34 12.38
C GLU A 143 -19.08 -15.89 12.67
N ALA A 144 -19.80 -15.19 13.55
CA ALA A 144 -19.55 -13.78 13.85
C ALA A 144 -18.11 -13.48 14.31
N GLU A 145 -17.44 -14.45 14.93
CA GLU A 145 -16.03 -14.35 15.34
C GLU A 145 -15.07 -14.32 14.12
N LEU A 146 -15.38 -15.14 13.11
CA LEU A 146 -14.62 -15.16 11.85
C LEU A 146 -14.95 -13.94 10.97
N GLU A 147 -16.19 -13.44 11.03
CA GLU A 147 -16.58 -12.21 10.33
C GLU A 147 -15.72 -11.02 10.80
N LEU A 148 -15.50 -10.87 12.10
CA LEU A 148 -14.61 -9.85 12.64
C LEU A 148 -13.15 -10.03 12.21
N ALA A 149 -12.69 -11.29 12.11
CA ALA A 149 -11.33 -11.60 11.67
C ALA A 149 -11.09 -11.27 10.19
N HIS A 150 -12.11 -11.46 9.37
CA HIS A 150 -12.04 -11.31 7.91
C HIS A 150 -12.82 -10.10 7.39
N ALA A 151 -13.16 -9.14 8.24
CA ALA A 151 -13.92 -7.95 7.85
C ALA A 151 -13.29 -7.15 6.69
N GLN A 152 -11.99 -7.31 6.47
CA GLN A 152 -11.26 -6.69 5.35
C GLN A 152 -11.06 -7.64 4.15
N THR A 153 -11.60 -8.86 4.21
CA THR A 153 -11.50 -9.83 3.09
C THR A 153 -12.51 -9.48 2.02
N GLY A 154 -12.07 -9.50 0.78
CA GLY A 154 -12.90 -9.24 -0.37
C GLY A 154 -12.37 -8.12 -1.26
N SER A 155 -12.94 -7.99 -2.45
CA SER A 155 -12.54 -6.97 -3.42
C SER A 155 -13.23 -5.60 -3.20
N ALA A 156 -14.24 -5.54 -2.33
CA ALA A 156 -14.94 -4.31 -2.01
C ALA A 156 -14.06 -3.43 -1.12
N ARG A 157 -13.71 -2.24 -1.59
CA ARG A 157 -12.90 -1.26 -0.86
C ARG A 157 -13.35 0.16 -1.12
N LEU A 158 -13.10 1.03 -0.17
CA LEU A 158 -13.26 2.46 -0.39
C LEU A 158 -12.24 2.92 -1.44
N LEU A 159 -12.73 3.49 -2.54
CA LEU A 159 -11.84 4.10 -3.52
C LEU A 159 -11.17 5.33 -2.90
N THR A 160 -9.87 5.50 -3.14
CA THR A 160 -9.21 6.74 -2.74
C THR A 160 -9.78 7.93 -3.52
N PRO A 161 -9.64 9.18 -3.02
CA PRO A 161 -10.08 10.37 -3.78
C PRO A 161 -9.55 10.38 -5.21
N GLU A 162 -8.30 10.00 -5.41
CA GLU A 162 -7.65 9.96 -6.73
C GLU A 162 -8.23 8.86 -7.62
N MET A 163 -8.50 7.68 -7.05
CA MET A 163 -9.10 6.57 -7.79
C MET A 163 -10.54 6.88 -8.18
N LEU A 164 -11.32 7.45 -7.26
CA LEU A 164 -12.70 7.85 -7.54
C LEU A 164 -12.76 8.96 -8.59
N HIS A 165 -11.88 9.95 -8.49
CA HIS A 165 -11.77 11.01 -9.50
C HIS A 165 -11.53 10.43 -10.90
N ARG A 166 -10.53 9.57 -11.06
CA ARG A 166 -10.23 8.91 -12.34
C ARG A 166 -11.36 8.01 -12.83
N LYS A 167 -12.03 7.31 -11.92
CA LYS A 167 -13.19 6.49 -12.28
C LYS A 167 -14.32 7.33 -12.84
N MET A 168 -14.66 8.45 -12.17
CA MET A 168 -15.68 9.38 -12.68
C MET A 168 -15.27 9.96 -14.05
N GLU A 169 -14.05 10.38 -14.21
CA GLU A 169 -13.54 10.89 -15.48
C GLU A 169 -13.66 9.84 -16.61
N ALA A 170 -13.29 8.60 -16.33
CA ALA A 170 -13.37 7.52 -17.33
C ALA A 170 -14.79 7.05 -17.64
N THR A 171 -15.72 7.08 -16.69
CA THR A 171 -17.08 6.55 -16.86
C THR A 171 -18.11 7.61 -17.19
N LEU A 172 -17.94 8.82 -16.68
CA LEU A 172 -18.90 9.93 -16.80
C LEU A 172 -18.36 11.07 -17.67
N ILE A 173 -17.11 10.99 -18.13
CA ILE A 173 -16.38 12.03 -18.87
C ILE A 173 -16.18 13.30 -18.02
N PHE A 174 -16.80 13.37 -16.86
CA PHE A 174 -16.88 14.52 -15.98
C PHE A 174 -16.42 14.13 -14.57
N PRO A 175 -15.28 14.61 -14.08
CA PRO A 175 -14.95 14.53 -12.65
C PRO A 175 -15.74 15.59 -11.86
N TRP A 176 -15.87 15.39 -10.56
CA TRP A 176 -16.51 16.36 -9.69
C TRP A 176 -15.68 17.64 -9.56
N MET A 177 -16.09 18.69 -10.24
CA MET A 177 -15.33 19.93 -10.41
C MET A 177 -15.94 21.10 -9.64
N ASN A 178 -15.06 22.02 -9.25
CA ASN A 178 -15.44 23.37 -8.89
C ASN A 178 -15.32 24.23 -10.17
N PHE A 179 -16.45 24.61 -10.74
CA PHE A 179 -16.48 25.33 -12.01
C PHE A 179 -15.92 26.76 -11.94
N GLY A 180 -15.86 27.37 -10.74
CA GLY A 180 -15.29 28.70 -10.58
C GLY A 180 -13.79 28.76 -10.75
N ASN A 181 -13.06 27.69 -10.38
CA ASN A 181 -11.61 27.61 -10.46
C ASN A 181 -11.08 26.40 -11.26
N GLN A 182 -11.98 25.64 -11.87
CA GLN A 182 -11.68 24.45 -12.68
C GLN A 182 -10.83 23.39 -11.96
N ARG A 183 -10.96 23.26 -10.64
CA ARG A 183 -10.25 22.26 -9.84
C ARG A 183 -11.16 21.13 -9.44
N SER A 184 -10.61 19.92 -9.37
CA SER A 184 -11.30 18.78 -8.79
C SER A 184 -11.60 19.02 -7.31
N LYS A 185 -12.86 18.89 -6.93
CA LYS A 185 -13.27 19.00 -5.51
C LYS A 185 -12.72 17.86 -4.66
N LEU A 186 -12.58 16.65 -5.24
CA LEU A 186 -11.99 15.52 -4.52
C LEU A 186 -10.48 15.62 -4.33
N LEU A 187 -9.77 16.30 -5.23
CA LEU A 187 -8.31 16.40 -5.16
C LEU A 187 -7.83 17.72 -4.56
N SER A 188 -8.74 18.64 -4.28
CA SER A 188 -8.41 19.94 -3.70
C SER A 188 -8.32 19.86 -2.19
N ARG A 189 -7.20 20.35 -1.64
CA ARG A 189 -6.97 20.44 -0.18
C ARG A 189 -7.93 21.40 0.49
N GLY A 190 -8.45 22.39 -0.20
CA GLY A 190 -9.41 23.36 0.31
C GLY A 190 -10.88 22.89 0.22
N ASP A 191 -11.13 21.79 -0.49
CA ASP A 191 -12.48 21.27 -0.66
C ASP A 191 -12.65 19.92 0.09
N PHE A 192 -12.72 18.80 -0.61
CA PHE A 192 -13.17 17.52 -0.01
C PHE A 192 -12.08 16.44 0.09
N LEU A 193 -10.83 16.71 -0.31
CA LEU A 193 -9.76 15.72 -0.29
C LEU A 193 -9.67 14.99 1.06
N TYR A 194 -9.59 15.74 2.15
CA TYR A 194 -9.43 15.17 3.50
C TYR A 194 -10.70 14.57 4.05
N PHE A 195 -11.84 15.17 3.75
CA PHE A 195 -13.15 14.65 4.17
C PHE A 195 -13.50 13.34 3.48
N TYR A 196 -12.93 13.08 2.31
CA TYR A 196 -13.05 11.80 1.60
C TYR A 196 -11.88 10.83 1.89
N GLY A 197 -11.10 11.09 2.91
CA GLY A 197 -10.04 10.18 3.36
C GLY A 197 -8.70 10.30 2.64
N GLY A 198 -8.44 11.41 1.96
CA GLY A 198 -7.14 11.71 1.37
C GLY A 198 -6.08 12.10 2.40
N ILE A 199 -4.83 12.15 1.97
CA ILE A 199 -3.67 12.45 2.80
C ILE A 199 -2.97 13.74 2.38
N ASN A 200 -2.21 14.34 3.31
CA ASN A 200 -1.35 15.49 3.02
C ASN A 200 0.14 15.23 3.28
N SER A 201 0.46 14.01 3.72
CA SER A 201 1.83 13.55 4.06
C SER A 201 2.48 14.22 5.28
N ASN A 202 1.84 15.22 5.88
CA ASN A 202 2.37 15.92 7.05
C ASN A 202 1.57 15.60 8.32
N THR A 203 0.28 15.92 8.32
CA THR A 203 -0.62 15.74 9.48
C THR A 203 -1.59 14.58 9.30
N ILE A 204 -2.03 14.33 8.06
CA ILE A 204 -2.87 13.20 7.69
C ILE A 204 -2.01 12.27 6.82
N THR A 205 -1.41 11.28 7.46
CA THR A 205 -0.43 10.36 6.84
C THR A 205 -1.03 9.01 6.45
N LYS A 206 -2.22 8.69 7.01
CA LYS A 206 -2.93 7.44 6.71
C LYS A 206 -4.21 7.74 5.93
N ARG A 207 -4.47 6.96 4.89
CA ARG A 207 -5.74 7.00 4.14
C ARG A 207 -6.84 6.32 4.95
N MET A 208 -8.06 6.81 4.79
CA MET A 208 -9.23 6.08 5.25
C MET A 208 -9.46 4.88 4.33
N THR A 209 -9.64 3.72 4.92
CA THR A 209 -9.91 2.46 4.22
C THR A 209 -11.35 2.00 4.36
N GLU A 210 -12.06 2.54 5.35
CA GLU A 210 -13.45 2.20 5.65
C GLU A 210 -14.36 3.42 5.50
N PRO A 211 -15.61 3.22 5.04
CA PRO A 211 -16.59 4.30 5.00
C PRO A 211 -16.97 4.76 6.40
N ASN A 212 -17.22 6.05 6.52
CA ASN A 212 -17.75 6.68 7.74
C ASN A 212 -18.81 7.72 7.38
N GLY A 213 -19.47 8.30 8.39
CA GLY A 213 -20.54 9.28 8.19
C GLY A 213 -20.12 10.52 7.41
N ILE A 214 -18.86 10.97 7.54
CA ILE A 214 -18.33 12.12 6.78
C ILE A 214 -18.18 11.74 5.31
N ILE A 215 -17.57 10.59 5.02
CA ILE A 215 -17.41 10.08 3.65
C ILE A 215 -18.76 9.86 3.00
N ALA A 216 -19.74 9.30 3.72
CA ALA A 216 -21.10 9.14 3.24
C ALA A 216 -21.76 10.48 2.87
N SER A 217 -21.59 11.50 3.72
CA SER A 217 -22.11 12.86 3.48
C SER A 217 -21.47 13.51 2.25
N VAL A 218 -20.14 13.37 2.10
CA VAL A 218 -19.41 13.87 0.91
C VAL A 218 -19.87 13.13 -0.35
N SER A 219 -20.05 11.82 -0.28
CA SER A 219 -20.52 11.00 -1.40
C SER A 219 -21.92 11.38 -1.84
N THR A 220 -22.83 11.60 -0.88
CA THR A 220 -24.21 12.06 -1.17
C THR A 220 -24.19 13.43 -1.84
N ARG A 221 -23.41 14.37 -1.32
CA ARG A 221 -23.26 15.69 -1.94
C ARG A 221 -22.70 15.62 -3.35
N MET A 222 -21.63 14.83 -3.54
CA MET A 222 -21.02 14.60 -4.84
C MET A 222 -22.03 14.02 -5.82
N ALA A 223 -22.78 12.99 -5.42
CA ALA A 223 -23.79 12.37 -6.26
C ALA A 223 -24.88 13.36 -6.70
N ASN A 224 -25.39 14.17 -5.76
CA ASN A 224 -26.41 15.17 -6.05
C ASN A 224 -25.90 16.27 -7.01
N GLU A 225 -24.72 16.81 -6.76
CA GLU A 225 -24.14 17.85 -7.63
C GLU A 225 -23.82 17.28 -9.03
N MET A 226 -23.24 16.07 -9.09
CA MET A 226 -22.92 15.42 -10.35
C MET A 226 -24.16 15.06 -11.17
N ALA A 227 -25.21 14.56 -10.52
CA ALA A 227 -26.45 14.24 -11.20
C ALA A 227 -27.06 15.45 -11.92
N CYS A 228 -27.05 16.63 -11.29
CA CYS A 228 -27.54 17.86 -11.91
C CYS A 228 -26.77 18.21 -13.20
N TYR A 229 -25.45 18.07 -13.20
CA TYR A 229 -24.63 18.41 -14.37
C TYR A 229 -24.73 17.34 -15.46
N LEU A 230 -24.62 16.06 -15.09
CA LEU A 230 -24.63 14.95 -16.03
C LEU A 230 -25.96 14.85 -16.74
N THR A 231 -27.06 14.99 -16.03
CA THR A 231 -28.41 14.95 -16.63
C THR A 231 -28.57 16.07 -17.67
N ALA A 232 -28.21 17.29 -17.31
CA ALA A 232 -28.29 18.42 -18.25
C ALA A 232 -27.38 18.20 -19.47
N PHE A 233 -26.15 17.71 -19.24
CA PHE A 233 -25.19 17.44 -20.30
C PHE A 233 -25.66 16.34 -21.24
N ASP A 234 -26.19 15.23 -20.71
CA ASP A 234 -26.69 14.11 -21.48
C ASP A 234 -27.88 14.49 -22.38
N PHE A 235 -28.78 15.28 -21.85
CA PHE A 235 -29.95 15.71 -22.65
C PHE A 235 -29.63 16.74 -23.74
N THR A 236 -28.47 17.40 -23.63
CA THR A 236 -28.02 18.35 -24.67
C THR A 236 -27.17 17.70 -25.75
N ARG A 237 -26.77 16.45 -25.61
CA ARG A 237 -25.99 15.70 -26.60
C ARG A 237 -26.86 15.04 -27.64
N GLU A 238 -26.37 15.01 -28.88
CA GLU A 238 -26.99 14.21 -29.92
C GLU A 238 -26.74 12.71 -29.67
N VAL A 239 -27.74 11.86 -30.04
CA VAL A 239 -27.55 10.42 -30.17
C VAL A 239 -26.69 10.21 -31.43
N PRO A 240 -25.55 9.55 -31.40
CA PRO A 240 -25.08 8.46 -30.54
C PRO A 240 -24.09 8.82 -29.42
N GLU A 241 -23.96 10.05 -29.04
CA GLU A 241 -22.96 10.49 -28.03
C GLU A 241 -23.43 10.36 -26.56
N ARG A 242 -24.66 9.86 -26.33
CA ARG A 242 -25.26 9.64 -24.99
C ARG A 242 -24.78 8.37 -24.34
#